data_e9058df5df92af56bb246b6a0d8a3767
#
_entry.id   e9058df5df92af56bb246b6a0d8a3767
#
_cell.length_a   1.000
_cell.length_b   1.000
_cell.length_c   1.000
_cell.angle_alpha   90.00
_cell.angle_beta   90.00
_cell.angle_gamma   90.00
#
_symmetry.space_group_name_H-M   'P 1'
#
loop_
_entity.id
_entity.type
_entity.pdbx_description
1 polymer ?
#
loop_
_entity_poly.entity_id
_entity_poly.type
_entity_poly.pdbx_seq_one_letter_code
_entity_poly.pdbx_strand_id
1 'polypeptide(L)'
;MNHYRSVQSRFAGSLSRGAFVVSALICLSMFVTPVFAQYKRTDLVSNQAGVAENQDEHLVNGWGLVALPTSPFWVSDNGTGFSTLYTGAGQQIPLFVTIPPAPGDPAGTIGTPTGIVGNISPNANDFTITENDRSGQAIFIFATLDGTISGWNPTVDGVDPTTGLSHATIPTGADRSSVGAVYTGLAIAVNTAGQAFLYAADDGPNRRIDVFNGTFNFVQSFSDPGIPKGFAPYGIQAINGQIWVTFTALNKAQGGFVDVFDTAGTLVKHFAVRGPLHSPWGIAQAPANFGPMSNAILISNNISRGRINAFNPLTGQFLGPLRDASGKPIEIDGVWALQFGQGGGPNGLTNQLFFTAGPNNYANGLFGVITFGQ
;
A
#
# COMPACT_ATOMS: atom_id res chain seq x y z
N MET A 1 -34.26 77.40 -53.10
CA MET A 1 -33.96 77.42 -54.55
C MET A 1 -34.04 76.02 -55.07
N ASN A 2 -35.02 75.87 -55.98
CA ASN A 2 -35.20 74.90 -57.10
C ASN A 2 -35.06 73.39 -56.80
N HIS A 3 -36.19 72.67 -56.90
CA HIS A 3 -36.87 72.11 -58.11
C HIS A 3 -36.11 70.87 -58.64
N TYR A 4 -36.62 69.69 -59.02
CA TYR A 4 -37.91 69.28 -59.62
C TYR A 4 -38.00 67.72 -59.63
N ARG A 5 -39.21 67.22 -59.45
CA ARG A 5 -40.05 66.26 -60.17
C ARG A 5 -39.63 64.78 -60.32
N SER A 6 -40.47 64.03 -59.78
CA SER A 6 -41.37 62.91 -60.20
C SER A 6 -41.15 62.31 -61.60
N VAL A 7 -41.16 61.00 -61.70
CA VAL A 7 -41.95 60.23 -62.71
C VAL A 7 -42.25 58.84 -62.11
N GLN A 8 -43.55 58.54 -62.12
CA GLN A 8 -44.12 57.20 -61.92
C GLN A 8 -44.03 56.42 -63.22
N SER A 9 -43.76 55.12 -63.16
CA SER A 9 -44.22 54.14 -64.11
C SER A 9 -44.60 52.83 -63.46
N ARG A 10 -45.80 52.42 -63.60
CA ARG A 10 -46.36 51.11 -63.22
C ARG A 10 -45.88 50.06 -64.21
N PHE A 11 -45.51 48.90 -63.72
CA PHE A 11 -45.71 47.63 -64.44
C PHE A 11 -46.05 46.54 -63.44
N ALA A 12 -47.18 45.88 -63.75
CA ALA A 12 -47.66 44.70 -63.07
C ALA A 12 -46.90 43.46 -63.59
N GLY A 13 -46.66 42.49 -62.76
CA GLY A 13 -46.16 41.19 -63.24
C GLY A 13 -45.84 40.20 -62.17
N SER A 14 -46.77 39.26 -62.00
CA SER A 14 -46.49 37.84 -61.68
C SER A 14 -46.03 37.42 -60.24
N LEU A 15 -47.00 36.86 -59.53
CA LEU A 15 -46.86 36.03 -58.38
C LEU A 15 -46.15 34.73 -58.78
N SER A 16 -44.89 34.47 -58.26
CA SER A 16 -44.32 33.16 -58.16
C SER A 16 -44.22 32.76 -56.67
N ARG A 17 -44.91 31.71 -56.32
CA ARG A 17 -44.82 31.07 -54.99
C ARG A 17 -43.47 30.44 -54.85
N GLY A 18 -42.54 31.06 -54.11
CA GLY A 18 -41.27 30.46 -53.64
C GLY A 18 -41.52 29.72 -52.32
N ALA A 19 -41.40 28.40 -52.35
CA ALA A 19 -41.44 27.59 -51.17
C ALA A 19 -40.16 27.82 -50.35
N PHE A 20 -40.29 28.37 -49.15
CA PHE A 20 -39.22 28.47 -48.19
C PHE A 20 -39.02 27.03 -47.56
N VAL A 21 -37.96 26.31 -47.97
CA VAL A 21 -37.47 25.13 -47.27
C VAL A 21 -36.67 25.61 -46.06
N VAL A 22 -37.26 25.52 -44.87
CA VAL A 22 -36.57 25.74 -43.62
C VAL A 22 -35.82 24.42 -43.30
N SER A 23 -34.53 24.38 -43.64
CA SER A 23 -33.64 23.30 -43.18
C SER A 23 -33.41 23.48 -41.68
N ALA A 24 -34.12 22.71 -40.87
CA ALA A 24 -33.82 22.57 -39.44
C ALA A 24 -32.52 21.75 -39.30
N LEU A 25 -31.39 22.42 -39.05
CA LEU A 25 -30.15 21.77 -38.59
C LEU A 25 -30.36 21.28 -37.15
N ILE A 26 -30.69 19.99 -36.99
CA ILE A 26 -30.66 19.32 -35.67
C ILE A 26 -29.20 19.15 -35.31
N CYS A 27 -28.63 20.05 -34.50
CA CYS A 27 -27.40 19.86 -33.81
C CYS A 27 -27.59 18.73 -32.78
N LEU A 28 -27.24 17.50 -33.14
CA LEU A 28 -27.15 16.38 -32.22
C LEU A 28 -25.89 16.63 -31.34
N SER A 29 -26.07 17.33 -30.22
CA SER A 29 -25.06 17.45 -29.20
C SER A 29 -24.84 16.05 -28.62
N MET A 30 -23.78 15.35 -29.09
CA MET A 30 -23.27 14.17 -28.42
C MET A 30 -22.80 14.61 -27.03
N PHE A 31 -23.60 14.34 -26.01
CA PHE A 31 -23.14 14.38 -24.64
C PHE A 31 -22.11 13.26 -24.50
N VAL A 32 -20.85 13.58 -24.70
CA VAL A 32 -19.74 12.72 -24.26
C VAL A 32 -19.81 12.71 -22.73
N THR A 33 -20.48 11.70 -22.18
CA THR A 33 -20.36 11.45 -20.73
C THR A 33 -18.89 11.20 -20.44
N PRO A 34 -18.29 11.95 -19.52
CA PRO A 34 -16.92 11.66 -19.13
C PRO A 34 -16.90 10.23 -18.60
N VAL A 35 -16.19 9.34 -19.28
CA VAL A 35 -15.89 8.01 -18.78
C VAL A 35 -14.90 8.24 -17.64
N PHE A 36 -15.42 8.26 -16.43
CA PHE A 36 -14.55 8.29 -15.25
C PHE A 36 -13.74 6.99 -15.22
N ALA A 37 -12.50 7.10 -14.85
CA ALA A 37 -11.63 5.96 -14.60
C ALA A 37 -12.28 5.07 -13.55
N GLN A 38 -12.59 3.84 -13.94
CA GLN A 38 -13.37 2.93 -13.12
C GLN A 38 -12.44 1.95 -12.43
N TYR A 39 -12.16 2.20 -11.15
CA TYR A 39 -11.59 1.18 -10.30
C TYR A 39 -12.72 0.49 -9.54
N LYS A 40 -12.60 -0.83 -9.39
CA LYS A 40 -13.53 -1.66 -8.63
C LYS A 40 -12.80 -2.20 -7.40
N ARG A 41 -13.35 -1.95 -6.23
CA ARG A 41 -12.96 -2.60 -4.97
C ARG A 41 -13.74 -3.89 -4.80
N THR A 42 -13.05 -4.95 -4.41
CA THR A 42 -13.64 -6.22 -3.97
C THR A 42 -13.01 -6.60 -2.63
N ASP A 43 -13.84 -6.83 -1.63
CA ASP A 43 -13.43 -7.27 -0.31
C ASP A 43 -13.39 -8.80 -0.33
N LEU A 44 -12.19 -9.39 -0.15
CA LEU A 44 -11.94 -10.81 -0.34
C LEU A 44 -12.04 -11.60 0.95
N VAL A 45 -11.48 -11.08 2.05
CA VAL A 45 -11.48 -11.73 3.36
C VAL A 45 -11.71 -10.70 4.46
N SER A 46 -12.52 -11.04 5.46
CA SER A 46 -12.72 -10.25 6.68
C SER A 46 -12.93 -11.18 7.88
N ASN A 47 -12.60 -10.71 9.09
CA ASN A 47 -12.99 -11.42 10.31
C ASN A 47 -14.49 -11.30 10.62
N GLN A 48 -15.20 -10.39 9.95
CA GLN A 48 -16.62 -10.15 10.14
C GLN A 48 -17.46 -10.93 9.13
N ALA A 49 -18.46 -11.66 9.60
CA ALA A 49 -19.39 -12.38 8.75
C ALA A 49 -20.16 -11.42 7.81
N GLY A 50 -20.23 -11.77 6.52
CA GLY A 50 -21.00 -11.03 5.51
C GLY A 50 -20.39 -9.72 5.04
N VAL A 51 -19.15 -9.38 5.45
CA VAL A 51 -18.43 -8.17 5.02
C VAL A 51 -17.62 -8.43 3.75
N ALA A 52 -17.04 -9.61 3.61
CA ALA A 52 -16.22 -10.02 2.47
C ALA A 52 -16.70 -11.38 1.91
N GLU A 53 -16.10 -11.80 0.79
CA GLU A 53 -16.42 -13.09 0.16
C GLU A 53 -16.08 -14.28 1.06
N ASN A 54 -14.99 -14.18 1.84
CA ASN A 54 -14.52 -15.20 2.75
C ASN A 54 -14.41 -14.63 4.18
N GLN A 55 -14.55 -15.50 5.19
CA GLN A 55 -14.37 -15.11 6.59
C GLN A 55 -13.17 -15.84 7.19
N ASP A 56 -12.32 -15.08 7.92
CA ASP A 56 -11.24 -15.60 8.74
C ASP A 56 -11.14 -14.80 10.04
N GLU A 57 -11.45 -15.42 11.17
CA GLU A 57 -11.44 -14.79 12.49
C GLU A 57 -10.06 -14.33 12.95
N HIS A 58 -8.97 -14.88 12.37
CA HIS A 58 -7.59 -14.51 12.68
C HIS A 58 -7.20 -13.18 12.05
N LEU A 59 -7.85 -12.77 10.95
CA LEU A 59 -7.56 -11.50 10.27
C LEU A 59 -8.12 -10.32 11.08
N VAL A 60 -7.40 -9.86 12.08
CA VAL A 60 -7.74 -8.68 12.88
C VAL A 60 -6.66 -7.63 12.74
N ASN A 61 -7.04 -6.43 12.30
CA ASN A 61 -6.11 -5.34 12.00
C ASN A 61 -4.98 -5.79 11.07
N GLY A 62 -5.36 -6.37 9.91
CA GLY A 62 -4.40 -6.78 8.89
C GLY A 62 -3.56 -5.60 8.46
N TRP A 63 -2.27 -5.59 8.84
CA TRP A 63 -1.36 -4.45 8.67
C TRP A 63 -0.44 -4.64 7.47
N GLY A 64 0.65 -5.38 7.61
CA GLY A 64 1.59 -5.66 6.53
C GLY A 64 1.06 -6.66 5.51
N LEU A 65 1.53 -6.56 4.28
CA LEU A 65 1.14 -7.42 3.15
C LEU A 65 2.35 -7.68 2.26
N VAL A 66 2.62 -8.95 1.96
CA VAL A 66 3.66 -9.33 1.01
C VAL A 66 3.31 -10.60 0.25
N ALA A 67 3.70 -10.68 -1.02
CA ALA A 67 3.79 -11.92 -1.78
C ALA A 67 5.12 -11.97 -2.53
N LEU A 68 5.77 -13.13 -2.50
CA LEU A 68 6.84 -13.48 -3.44
C LEU A 68 6.23 -14.01 -4.75
N PRO A 69 6.96 -14.05 -5.87
CA PRO A 69 6.39 -14.42 -7.18
C PRO A 69 5.58 -15.74 -7.20
N THR A 70 5.94 -16.70 -6.38
CA THR A 70 5.28 -18.02 -6.31
C THR A 70 4.53 -18.28 -5.02
N SER A 71 4.48 -17.32 -4.07
CA SER A 71 3.79 -17.48 -2.80
C SER A 71 2.36 -16.91 -2.86
N PRO A 72 1.44 -17.33 -1.98
CA PRO A 72 0.25 -16.56 -1.65
C PRO A 72 0.64 -15.22 -1.01
N PHE A 73 -0.34 -14.37 -0.77
CA PHE A 73 -0.18 -13.20 0.10
C PHE A 73 -0.05 -13.62 1.56
N TRP A 74 0.89 -13.01 2.24
CA TRP A 74 1.10 -13.09 3.68
C TRP A 74 0.65 -11.77 4.31
N VAL A 75 -0.15 -11.86 5.35
CA VAL A 75 -0.69 -10.69 6.07
C VAL A 75 -0.17 -10.71 7.50
N SER A 76 0.29 -9.57 8.00
CA SER A 76 0.59 -9.38 9.43
C SER A 76 -0.71 -9.00 10.16
N ASP A 77 -1.24 -9.91 10.97
CA ASP A 77 -2.48 -9.70 11.74
C ASP A 77 -2.14 -9.14 13.12
N ASN A 78 -2.03 -7.83 13.20
CA ASN A 78 -1.55 -7.14 14.40
C ASN A 78 -2.42 -7.41 15.64
N GLY A 79 -3.74 -7.56 15.45
CA GLY A 79 -4.68 -7.76 16.54
C GLY A 79 -4.70 -9.18 17.12
N THR A 80 -4.14 -10.18 16.42
CA THR A 80 -4.13 -11.58 16.86
C THR A 80 -2.74 -12.16 17.04
N GLY A 81 -1.69 -11.44 16.59
CA GLY A 81 -0.31 -11.91 16.69
C GLY A 81 0.05 -12.99 15.69
N PHE A 82 -0.75 -13.16 14.64
CA PHE A 82 -0.50 -14.13 13.56
C PHE A 82 0.03 -13.48 12.30
N SER A 83 0.53 -14.31 11.40
CA SER A 83 0.49 -14.07 9.97
C SER A 83 -0.39 -15.11 9.32
N THR A 84 -1.39 -14.66 8.57
CA THR A 84 -2.30 -15.49 7.78
C THR A 84 -1.99 -15.39 6.30
N LEU A 85 -2.46 -16.37 5.53
CA LEU A 85 -2.12 -16.50 4.12
C LEU A 85 -3.37 -16.60 3.24
N TYR A 86 -3.40 -15.81 2.16
CA TYR A 86 -4.52 -15.79 1.22
C TYR A 86 -4.04 -15.82 -0.22
N THR A 87 -4.80 -16.53 -1.06
CA THR A 87 -4.62 -16.39 -2.52
C THR A 87 -5.14 -15.04 -3.00
N GLY A 88 -4.79 -14.63 -4.21
CA GLY A 88 -5.36 -13.44 -4.86
C GLY A 88 -6.88 -13.52 -5.12
N ALA A 89 -7.48 -14.69 -4.93
CA ALA A 89 -8.94 -14.89 -4.92
C ALA A 89 -9.53 -14.91 -3.50
N GLY A 90 -8.74 -14.61 -2.46
CA GLY A 90 -9.20 -14.58 -1.07
C GLY A 90 -9.34 -15.96 -0.42
N GLN A 91 -8.89 -17.03 -1.06
CA GLN A 91 -8.91 -18.36 -0.45
C GLN A 91 -7.83 -18.45 0.61
N GLN A 92 -8.18 -18.85 1.82
CA GLN A 92 -7.26 -19.07 2.92
C GLN A 92 -6.38 -20.29 2.66
N ILE A 93 -5.09 -20.16 2.94
CA ILE A 93 -4.14 -21.28 2.99
C ILE A 93 -4.05 -21.72 4.47
N PRO A 94 -4.19 -23.01 4.78
CA PRO A 94 -4.20 -23.50 6.15
C PRO A 94 -2.81 -23.54 6.77
N LEU A 95 -2.22 -22.36 6.92
CA LEU A 95 -0.96 -22.11 7.62
C LEU A 95 -1.12 -20.83 8.44
N PHE A 96 -0.81 -20.91 9.72
CA PHE A 96 -0.88 -19.81 10.67
C PHE A 96 0.48 -19.69 11.34
N VAL A 97 1.12 -18.55 11.19
CA VAL A 97 2.44 -18.31 11.81
C VAL A 97 2.27 -17.34 12.96
N THR A 98 2.52 -17.83 14.19
CA THR A 98 2.54 -16.94 15.36
C THR A 98 3.80 -16.08 15.34
N ILE A 99 3.62 -14.79 15.57
CA ILE A 99 4.72 -13.83 15.68
C ILE A 99 5.01 -13.65 17.17
N PRO A 100 6.25 -13.95 17.63
CA PRO A 100 6.56 -13.88 19.03
C PRO A 100 6.57 -12.44 19.56
N PRO A 101 6.17 -12.21 20.82
CA PRO A 101 6.38 -10.94 21.53
C PRO A 101 7.87 -10.71 21.79
N ALA A 102 8.22 -9.54 22.34
CA ALA A 102 9.60 -9.28 22.72
C ALA A 102 10.11 -10.26 23.79
N PRO A 103 11.39 -10.67 23.73
CA PRO A 103 11.98 -11.49 24.77
C PRO A 103 11.88 -10.84 26.17
N GLY A 104 11.34 -11.58 27.13
CA GLY A 104 11.12 -11.09 28.49
C GLY A 104 9.71 -10.56 28.78
N ASP A 105 8.86 -10.50 27.80
CA ASP A 105 7.44 -10.21 28.01
C ASP A 105 6.74 -11.29 28.84
N PRO A 106 5.65 -10.95 29.56
CA PRO A 106 4.91 -11.92 30.36
C PRO A 106 4.41 -13.10 29.53
N ALA A 107 4.36 -14.28 30.13
CA ALA A 107 3.84 -15.48 29.49
C ALA A 107 2.41 -15.26 29.01
N GLY A 108 2.10 -15.62 27.77
CA GLY A 108 0.79 -15.43 27.14
C GLY A 108 0.62 -14.07 26.42
N THR A 109 1.65 -13.21 26.45
CA THR A 109 1.68 -12.04 25.56
C THR A 109 1.73 -12.50 24.10
N ILE A 110 0.97 -11.87 23.23
CA ILE A 110 1.03 -12.08 21.77
C ILE A 110 1.92 -11.03 21.15
N GLY A 111 2.63 -11.37 20.08
CA GLY A 111 3.37 -10.39 19.30
C GLY A 111 2.42 -9.44 18.57
N THR A 112 2.92 -8.29 18.19
CA THR A 112 2.16 -7.25 17.50
C THR A 112 2.75 -6.97 16.11
N PRO A 113 2.64 -7.92 15.14
CA PRO A 113 3.26 -7.78 13.83
C PRO A 113 2.71 -6.60 13.05
N THR A 114 3.60 -5.92 12.31
CA THR A 114 3.31 -4.73 11.51
C THR A 114 3.80 -4.92 10.07
N GLY A 115 5.02 -4.46 9.75
CA GLY A 115 5.64 -4.66 8.44
C GLY A 115 6.04 -6.11 8.22
N ILE A 116 5.93 -6.56 6.99
CA ILE A 116 6.41 -7.87 6.54
C ILE A 116 7.11 -7.73 5.19
N VAL A 117 8.18 -8.49 5.00
CA VAL A 117 8.88 -8.59 3.70
C VAL A 117 9.15 -10.03 3.34
N GLY A 118 9.14 -10.35 2.05
CA GLY A 118 9.73 -11.56 1.51
C GLY A 118 11.24 -11.37 1.36
N ASN A 119 12.03 -12.37 1.72
CA ASN A 119 13.45 -12.29 1.57
C ASN A 119 13.87 -12.35 0.10
N ILE A 120 14.50 -11.29 -0.36
CA ILE A 120 15.02 -11.13 -1.73
C ILE A 120 16.54 -11.09 -1.78
N SER A 121 17.23 -11.46 -0.68
CA SER A 121 18.70 -11.45 -0.68
C SER A 121 19.24 -12.43 -1.74
N PRO A 122 20.21 -12.01 -2.55
CA PRO A 122 20.90 -12.91 -3.46
C PRO A 122 21.87 -13.85 -2.76
N ASN A 123 22.20 -13.59 -1.48
CA ASN A 123 23.10 -14.42 -0.67
C ASN A 123 22.26 -15.39 0.19
N ALA A 124 22.44 -16.69 -0.04
CA ALA A 124 21.70 -17.75 0.66
C ALA A 124 21.99 -17.83 2.17
N ASN A 125 23.04 -17.17 2.67
CA ASN A 125 23.38 -17.12 4.09
C ASN A 125 22.77 -15.90 4.80
N ASP A 126 22.21 -14.95 4.05
CA ASP A 126 21.60 -13.79 4.67
C ASP A 126 20.26 -14.14 5.31
N PHE A 127 19.99 -13.47 6.44
CA PHE A 127 18.76 -13.63 7.21
C PHE A 127 18.50 -15.08 7.63
N THR A 128 19.57 -15.79 8.03
CA THR A 128 19.49 -17.13 8.61
C THR A 128 18.90 -17.06 10.01
N ILE A 129 17.88 -17.87 10.26
CA ILE A 129 17.30 -18.14 11.57
C ILE A 129 17.75 -19.52 12.05
N THR A 130 17.82 -19.70 13.36
CA THR A 130 18.23 -20.96 13.97
C THR A 130 17.37 -21.25 15.19
N GLU A 131 16.78 -22.44 15.23
CA GLU A 131 16.02 -22.94 16.35
C GLU A 131 16.16 -24.49 16.47
N ASN A 132 16.29 -24.99 17.70
CA ASN A 132 16.36 -26.43 17.97
C ASN A 132 17.36 -27.20 17.06
N ASP A 133 18.56 -26.66 16.90
CA ASP A 133 19.65 -27.19 16.04
C ASP A 133 19.31 -27.22 14.53
N ARG A 134 18.26 -26.57 14.12
CA ARG A 134 17.93 -26.35 12.70
C ARG A 134 18.24 -24.93 12.31
N SER A 135 18.83 -24.77 11.13
CA SER A 135 19.14 -23.45 10.57
C SER A 135 18.67 -23.36 9.13
N GLY A 136 18.18 -22.20 8.74
CA GLY A 136 17.75 -21.93 7.37
C GLY A 136 17.53 -20.46 7.13
N GLN A 137 17.59 -20.05 5.88
CA GLN A 137 17.32 -18.69 5.48
C GLN A 137 15.82 -18.36 5.71
N ALA A 138 15.49 -17.29 6.41
CA ALA A 138 14.12 -16.83 6.54
C ALA A 138 13.54 -16.54 5.16
N ILE A 139 12.35 -17.05 4.88
CA ILE A 139 11.60 -16.79 3.63
C ILE A 139 10.78 -15.50 3.77
N PHE A 140 10.17 -15.32 4.96
CA PHE A 140 9.45 -14.11 5.33
C PHE A 140 10.00 -13.55 6.64
N ILE A 141 9.99 -12.21 6.73
CA ILE A 141 10.58 -11.48 7.86
C ILE A 141 9.57 -10.45 8.32
N PHE A 142 9.37 -10.36 9.63
CA PHE A 142 8.34 -9.54 10.27
C PHE A 142 8.97 -8.52 11.21
N ALA A 143 8.38 -7.35 11.29
CA ALA A 143 8.66 -6.36 12.33
C ALA A 143 7.45 -6.22 13.26
N THR A 144 7.66 -5.79 14.50
CA THR A 144 6.63 -5.67 15.52
C THR A 144 6.63 -4.30 16.21
N LEU A 145 5.50 -3.91 16.80
CA LEU A 145 5.44 -2.77 17.71
C LEU A 145 6.29 -2.97 18.97
N ASP A 146 6.60 -4.23 19.30
CA ASP A 146 7.45 -4.60 20.42
C ASP A 146 8.94 -4.30 20.18
N GLY A 147 9.27 -3.78 18.99
CA GLY A 147 10.65 -3.42 18.62
C GLY A 147 11.51 -4.61 18.24
N THR A 148 10.92 -5.71 17.77
CA THR A 148 11.63 -6.91 17.33
C THR A 148 11.50 -7.15 15.83
N ILE A 149 12.45 -7.92 15.28
CA ILE A 149 12.35 -8.50 13.94
C ILE A 149 12.47 -10.02 14.08
N SER A 150 11.56 -10.75 13.43
CA SER A 150 11.56 -12.22 13.41
C SER A 150 11.55 -12.74 11.98
N GLY A 151 12.13 -13.92 11.78
CA GLY A 151 12.12 -14.62 10.50
C GLY A 151 11.34 -15.91 10.57
N TRP A 152 10.85 -16.38 9.43
CA TRP A 152 10.16 -17.66 9.32
C TRP A 152 10.69 -18.50 8.17
N ASN A 153 10.89 -19.80 8.47
CA ASN A 153 11.23 -20.84 7.51
C ASN A 153 10.63 -22.19 7.97
N PRO A 154 9.80 -22.86 7.15
CA PRO A 154 9.12 -24.10 7.57
C PRO A 154 10.08 -25.26 7.93
N THR A 155 11.33 -25.23 7.45
CA THR A 155 12.32 -26.26 7.78
C THR A 155 13.01 -26.02 9.14
N VAL A 156 12.92 -24.82 9.67
CA VAL A 156 13.44 -24.41 10.99
C VAL A 156 12.33 -24.44 12.03
N ASP A 157 11.28 -23.64 11.79
CA ASP A 157 10.20 -23.40 12.74
C ASP A 157 9.17 -24.54 12.78
N GLY A 158 9.19 -25.40 11.75
CA GLY A 158 8.22 -26.50 11.61
C GLY A 158 6.80 -25.99 11.30
N VAL A 159 5.93 -26.94 10.95
CA VAL A 159 4.50 -26.71 10.78
C VAL A 159 3.78 -27.91 11.37
N ASP A 160 2.87 -27.70 12.30
CA ASP A 160 2.00 -28.75 12.81
C ASP A 160 1.07 -29.25 11.68
N PRO A 161 1.15 -30.50 11.26
CA PRO A 161 0.39 -30.99 10.10
C PRO A 161 -1.11 -31.11 10.38
N THR A 162 -1.54 -31.03 11.64
CA THR A 162 -2.93 -31.16 12.06
C THR A 162 -3.60 -29.78 12.13
N THR A 163 -2.90 -28.81 12.72
CA THR A 163 -3.45 -27.47 12.99
C THR A 163 -3.01 -26.42 11.97
N GLY A 164 -1.94 -26.67 11.21
CA GLY A 164 -1.30 -25.68 10.36
C GLY A 164 -0.52 -24.61 11.15
N LEU A 165 -0.37 -24.76 12.45
CA LEU A 165 0.35 -23.81 13.30
C LEU A 165 1.86 -23.92 13.09
N SER A 166 2.49 -22.76 13.00
CA SER A 166 3.92 -22.55 12.99
C SER A 166 4.24 -21.29 13.82
N HIS A 167 5.52 -20.94 13.93
CA HIS A 167 5.92 -19.71 14.60
C HIS A 167 7.12 -19.10 13.90
N ALA A 168 7.35 -17.81 14.10
CA ALA A 168 8.55 -17.14 13.63
C ALA A 168 9.58 -17.04 14.77
N THR A 169 10.87 -17.05 14.41
CA THR A 169 11.99 -16.98 15.34
C THR A 169 12.60 -15.59 15.37
N ILE A 170 12.85 -15.01 16.57
CA ILE A 170 13.61 -13.76 16.73
C ILE A 170 15.10 -14.10 16.79
N PRO A 171 15.93 -13.70 15.79
CA PRO A 171 17.36 -13.89 15.83
C PRO A 171 18.04 -13.01 16.88
N THR A 172 19.17 -13.48 17.41
CA THR A 172 20.00 -12.67 18.29
C THR A 172 20.45 -11.39 17.55
N GLY A 173 20.25 -10.22 18.16
CA GLY A 173 20.57 -8.90 17.56
C GLY A 173 19.41 -8.22 16.86
N ALA A 174 18.31 -8.94 16.64
CA ALA A 174 17.08 -8.41 16.05
C ALA A 174 16.08 -7.85 17.09
N ASP A 175 16.36 -7.97 18.37
CA ASP A 175 15.59 -7.40 19.47
C ASP A 175 16.13 -6.01 19.85
N ARG A 176 15.29 -5.00 19.66
CA ARG A 176 15.55 -3.59 20.01
C ARG A 176 14.53 -3.06 21.02
N SER A 177 13.77 -3.94 21.67
CA SER A 177 12.75 -3.57 22.67
C SER A 177 13.38 -2.80 23.84
N SER A 178 14.57 -3.19 24.28
CA SER A 178 15.28 -2.55 25.38
C SER A 178 15.69 -1.08 25.14
N VAL A 179 15.75 -0.64 23.88
CA VAL A 179 16.01 0.76 23.51
C VAL A 179 14.72 1.51 23.12
N GLY A 180 13.57 0.89 23.35
CA GLY A 180 12.24 1.48 23.10
C GLY A 180 11.87 1.60 21.62
N ALA A 181 12.43 0.75 20.75
CA ALA A 181 12.03 0.73 19.36
C ALA A 181 10.57 0.28 19.20
N VAL A 182 9.85 0.91 18.25
CA VAL A 182 8.46 0.57 17.88
C VAL A 182 8.40 0.51 16.36
N TYR A 183 8.52 -0.69 15.80
CA TYR A 183 8.59 -0.82 14.36
C TYR A 183 7.20 -0.89 13.73
N THR A 184 6.84 0.14 12.99
CA THR A 184 5.54 0.26 12.31
C THR A 184 5.56 -0.17 10.85
N GLY A 185 6.73 -0.42 10.28
CA GLY A 185 6.91 -0.88 8.90
C GLY A 185 8.29 -1.50 8.69
N LEU A 186 8.41 -2.35 7.67
CA LEU A 186 9.63 -3.03 7.30
C LEU A 186 9.81 -3.03 5.77
N ALA A 187 11.01 -2.76 5.31
CA ALA A 187 11.40 -2.90 3.92
C ALA A 187 12.70 -3.72 3.82
N ILE A 188 12.92 -4.36 2.67
CA ILE A 188 14.18 -5.01 2.32
C ILE A 188 14.69 -4.45 1.00
N ALA A 189 15.97 -4.16 0.92
CA ALA A 189 16.59 -3.73 -0.32
C ALA A 189 18.00 -4.28 -0.45
N VAL A 190 18.45 -4.46 -1.70
CA VAL A 190 19.81 -4.84 -2.06
C VAL A 190 20.54 -3.59 -2.53
N ASN A 191 21.69 -3.29 -1.94
CA ASN A 191 22.53 -2.16 -2.33
C ASN A 191 23.30 -2.42 -3.64
N THR A 192 24.01 -1.43 -4.14
CA THR A 192 24.81 -1.56 -5.37
C THR A 192 25.98 -2.55 -5.28
N ALA A 193 26.37 -2.95 -4.06
CA ALA A 193 27.38 -3.99 -3.83
C ALA A 193 26.78 -5.40 -3.74
N GLY A 194 25.46 -5.55 -3.95
CA GLY A 194 24.78 -6.85 -3.87
C GLY A 194 24.46 -7.32 -2.45
N GLN A 195 24.57 -6.46 -1.44
CA GLN A 195 24.28 -6.77 -0.04
C GLN A 195 22.83 -6.39 0.28
N ALA A 196 22.10 -7.31 0.93
CA ALA A 196 20.75 -7.07 1.40
C ALA A 196 20.72 -6.47 2.81
N PHE A 197 19.82 -5.51 3.02
CA PHE A 197 19.57 -4.87 4.30
C PHE A 197 18.06 -4.80 4.57
N LEU A 198 17.69 -4.91 5.85
CA LEU A 198 16.35 -4.56 6.33
C LEU A 198 16.36 -3.12 6.84
N TYR A 199 15.23 -2.44 6.60
CA TYR A 199 14.98 -1.06 7.02
C TYR A 199 13.67 -1.05 7.79
N ALA A 200 13.73 -0.74 9.10
CA ALA A 200 12.58 -0.72 9.99
C ALA A 200 12.21 0.72 10.35
N ALA A 201 10.97 1.12 10.09
CA ALA A 201 10.45 2.43 10.47
C ALA A 201 10.14 2.45 11.98
N ASP A 202 10.92 3.17 12.76
CA ASP A 202 10.79 3.28 14.21
C ASP A 202 9.96 4.54 14.58
N ASP A 203 8.68 4.32 14.92
CA ASP A 203 7.76 5.36 15.44
C ASP A 203 7.97 5.64 16.95
N GLY A 204 8.83 4.87 17.60
CA GLY A 204 9.19 5.01 19.00
C GLY A 204 9.89 6.34 19.31
N PRO A 205 10.43 6.50 20.51
CA PRO A 205 11.09 7.74 20.92
C PRO A 205 12.23 8.20 20.01
N ASN A 206 12.88 7.25 19.33
CA ASN A 206 14.03 7.52 18.46
C ASN A 206 13.64 8.17 17.13
N ARG A 207 12.45 7.85 16.56
CA ARG A 207 11.88 8.45 15.32
C ARG A 207 12.86 8.44 14.16
N ARG A 208 13.29 7.26 13.78
CA ARG A 208 14.33 7.05 12.78
C ARG A 208 14.06 5.77 11.98
N ILE A 209 14.87 5.49 11.02
CA ILE A 209 14.90 4.21 10.31
C ILE A 209 16.10 3.43 10.86
N ASP A 210 15.84 2.27 11.48
CA ASP A 210 16.87 1.33 11.91
C ASP A 210 17.22 0.37 10.77
N VAL A 211 18.52 0.11 10.57
CA VAL A 211 19.04 -0.73 9.48
C VAL A 211 19.70 -1.97 10.04
N PHE A 212 19.34 -3.14 9.48
CA PHE A 212 19.91 -4.43 9.88
C PHE A 212 20.59 -5.10 8.68
N ASN A 213 21.73 -5.71 8.91
CA ASN A 213 22.46 -6.45 7.88
C ASN A 213 21.91 -7.88 7.69
N GLY A 214 22.49 -8.64 6.75
CA GLY A 214 22.09 -10.02 6.45
C GLY A 214 22.22 -11.02 7.62
N THR A 215 22.86 -10.64 8.73
CA THR A 215 22.91 -11.45 9.96
C THR A 215 21.95 -10.93 11.04
N PHE A 216 20.94 -10.14 10.68
CA PHE A 216 19.99 -9.48 11.58
C PHE A 216 20.61 -8.54 12.62
N ASN A 217 21.88 -8.18 12.49
CA ASN A 217 22.49 -7.22 13.40
C ASN A 217 22.14 -5.80 13.00
N PHE A 218 21.74 -4.99 13.99
CA PHE A 218 21.63 -3.53 13.81
C PHE A 218 23.00 -2.96 13.44
N VAL A 219 23.05 -2.17 12.35
CA VAL A 219 24.31 -1.62 11.84
C VAL A 219 24.34 -0.10 11.82
N GLN A 220 23.22 0.55 11.59
CA GLN A 220 23.11 2.01 11.57
C GLN A 220 21.66 2.45 11.67
N SER A 221 21.47 3.76 11.81
CA SER A 221 20.17 4.37 11.65
C SER A 221 20.29 5.69 10.88
N PHE A 222 19.20 6.12 10.27
CA PHE A 222 19.13 7.42 9.62
C PHE A 222 17.75 8.06 9.83
N SER A 223 17.68 9.36 9.63
CA SER A 223 16.45 10.14 9.69
C SER A 223 16.59 11.38 8.82
N ASP A 224 15.49 12.04 8.52
CA ASP A 224 15.54 13.36 7.91
C ASP A 224 15.33 14.45 8.99
N PRO A 225 16.34 15.29 9.27
CA PRO A 225 16.21 16.40 10.22
C PRO A 225 15.24 17.49 9.75
N GLY A 226 14.86 17.50 8.47
CA GLY A 226 13.86 18.41 7.90
C GLY A 226 12.43 18.05 8.28
N ILE A 227 12.16 16.84 8.73
CA ILE A 227 10.84 16.42 9.22
C ILE A 227 10.54 17.11 10.56
N PRO A 228 9.38 17.78 10.70
CA PRO A 228 9.02 18.45 11.95
C PRO A 228 8.93 17.48 13.13
N LYS A 229 9.32 17.93 14.34
CA LYS A 229 9.34 17.12 15.58
C LYS A 229 8.01 16.44 15.95
N GLY A 230 6.88 16.89 15.40
CA GLY A 230 5.56 16.29 15.60
C GLY A 230 5.24 15.11 14.68
N PHE A 231 6.21 14.64 13.90
CA PHE A 231 6.03 13.52 12.96
C PHE A 231 7.06 12.43 13.24
N ALA A 232 6.70 11.18 12.87
CA ALA A 232 7.57 10.03 12.99
C ALA A 232 7.47 9.15 11.72
N PRO A 233 8.50 8.35 11.40
CA PRO A 233 8.42 7.33 10.35
C PRO A 233 7.27 6.38 10.63
N TYR A 234 6.55 5.94 9.58
CA TYR A 234 5.35 5.13 9.77
C TYR A 234 5.30 3.94 8.81
N GLY A 235 5.16 4.17 7.51
CA GLY A 235 5.29 3.15 6.48
C GLY A 235 6.64 3.25 5.77
N ILE A 236 7.10 2.14 5.25
CA ILE A 236 8.37 2.08 4.52
C ILE A 236 8.30 1.03 3.41
N GLN A 237 8.84 1.33 2.24
CA GLN A 237 8.84 0.44 1.08
C GLN A 237 10.09 0.63 0.24
N ALA A 238 10.67 -0.46 -0.26
CA ALA A 238 11.72 -0.40 -1.26
C ALA A 238 11.10 -0.38 -2.67
N ILE A 239 11.40 0.66 -3.43
CA ILE A 239 10.94 0.82 -4.83
C ILE A 239 12.13 1.25 -5.70
N ASN A 240 12.44 0.47 -6.73
CA ASN A 240 13.51 0.76 -7.68
C ASN A 240 14.88 1.03 -7.01
N GLY A 241 15.24 0.26 -5.99
CA GLY A 241 16.51 0.38 -5.27
C GLY A 241 16.59 1.61 -4.35
N GLN A 242 15.47 2.28 -4.08
CA GLN A 242 15.36 3.39 -3.14
C GLN A 242 14.42 3.03 -1.99
N ILE A 243 14.65 3.64 -0.83
CA ILE A 243 13.86 3.46 0.39
C ILE A 243 12.88 4.64 0.51
N TRP A 244 11.61 4.33 0.37
CA TRP A 244 10.52 5.29 0.48
C TRP A 244 9.92 5.21 1.88
N VAL A 245 9.86 6.34 2.57
CA VAL A 245 9.40 6.42 3.96
C VAL A 245 8.25 7.40 4.05
N THR A 246 7.14 6.97 4.64
CA THR A 246 6.05 7.88 5.02
C THR A 246 6.22 8.33 6.47
N PHE A 247 5.78 9.54 6.76
CA PHE A 247 5.80 10.11 8.11
C PHE A 247 4.40 10.55 8.50
N THR A 248 3.96 10.14 9.69
CA THR A 248 2.66 10.50 10.25
C THR A 248 2.79 11.46 11.41
N ALA A 249 1.73 12.25 11.65
CA ALA A 249 1.66 13.11 12.81
C ALA A 249 1.37 12.30 14.08
N LEU A 250 2.18 12.48 15.12
CA LEU A 250 2.07 11.78 16.41
C LEU A 250 0.73 12.02 17.12
N ASN A 251 0.12 13.18 16.89
CA ASN A 251 -1.20 13.55 17.44
C ASN A 251 -2.35 13.18 16.49
N LYS A 252 -2.11 12.37 15.48
CA LYS A 252 -3.07 12.01 14.43
C LYS A 252 -3.68 13.20 13.67
N ALA A 253 -3.04 14.36 13.70
CA ALA A 253 -3.47 15.52 12.94
C ALA A 253 -3.36 15.25 11.43
N GLN A 254 -4.12 15.99 10.64
CA GLN A 254 -4.02 15.96 9.19
C GLN A 254 -2.61 16.37 8.74
N GLY A 255 -2.10 15.69 7.75
CA GLY A 255 -0.79 15.90 7.15
C GLY A 255 0.04 14.64 7.18
N GLY A 256 1.18 14.72 6.54
CA GLY A 256 2.16 13.64 6.42
C GLY A 256 3.25 14.09 5.47
N PHE A 257 4.30 13.29 5.41
CA PHE A 257 5.41 13.51 4.48
C PHE A 257 5.78 12.17 3.84
N VAL A 258 6.40 12.24 2.69
CA VAL A 258 7.01 11.08 2.04
C VAL A 258 8.39 11.50 1.55
N ASP A 259 9.41 10.84 2.07
CA ASP A 259 10.78 11.04 1.67
C ASP A 259 11.34 9.80 0.99
N VAL A 260 12.32 10.03 0.14
CA VAL A 260 13.02 8.97 -0.59
C VAL A 260 14.50 9.05 -0.22
N PHE A 261 15.03 7.91 0.23
CA PHE A 261 16.43 7.74 0.58
C PHE A 261 17.09 6.72 -0.37
N ASP A 262 18.39 6.78 -0.49
CA ASP A 262 19.16 5.69 -1.05
C ASP A 262 19.33 4.54 -0.02
N THR A 263 19.93 3.44 -0.44
CA THR A 263 20.19 2.28 0.45
C THR A 263 21.23 2.55 1.53
N ALA A 264 21.98 3.64 1.46
CA ALA A 264 22.90 4.09 2.49
C ALA A 264 22.22 4.98 3.55
N GLY A 265 20.95 5.36 3.32
CA GLY A 265 20.20 6.27 4.20
C GLY A 265 20.39 7.75 3.87
N THR A 266 20.98 8.08 2.72
CA THR A 266 21.10 9.46 2.27
C THR A 266 19.79 9.93 1.67
N LEU A 267 19.28 11.08 2.10
CA LEU A 267 18.08 11.69 1.54
C LEU A 267 18.29 12.04 0.07
N VAL A 268 17.47 11.47 -0.82
CA VAL A 268 17.47 11.74 -2.25
C VAL A 268 16.52 12.89 -2.58
N LYS A 269 15.30 12.86 -2.01
CA LYS A 269 14.30 13.91 -2.22
C LYS A 269 13.18 13.88 -1.17
N HIS A 270 12.59 15.04 -0.90
CA HIS A 270 11.26 15.16 -0.32
C HIS A 270 10.24 14.94 -1.44
N PHE A 271 9.53 13.81 -1.42
CA PHE A 271 8.62 13.45 -2.51
C PHE A 271 7.27 14.12 -2.41
N ALA A 272 6.63 14.08 -1.25
CA ALA A 272 5.32 14.68 -1.01
C ALA A 272 5.21 15.25 0.42
N VAL A 273 4.58 16.42 0.53
CA VAL A 273 4.50 17.16 1.79
C VAL A 273 3.06 17.58 2.03
N ARG A 274 2.47 17.13 3.16
CA ARG A 274 1.11 17.51 3.59
C ARG A 274 0.05 17.29 2.49
N GLY A 275 -0.82 18.28 2.24
CA GLY A 275 -1.85 18.20 1.20
C GLY A 275 -2.82 17.03 1.40
N PRO A 276 -2.90 16.07 0.46
CA PRO A 276 -3.79 14.92 0.54
C PRO A 276 -3.32 13.80 1.49
N LEU A 277 -2.14 13.93 2.12
CA LEU A 277 -1.61 12.95 3.05
C LEU A 277 -2.26 13.13 4.44
N HIS A 278 -2.69 12.00 5.03
CA HIS A 278 -3.20 11.93 6.39
C HIS A 278 -2.93 10.54 6.95
N SER A 279 -2.00 10.44 7.88
CA SER A 279 -1.45 9.16 8.35
C SER A 279 -1.07 8.22 7.18
N PRO A 280 -0.20 8.67 6.26
CA PRO A 280 0.18 7.84 5.11
C PRO A 280 0.98 6.63 5.57
N TRP A 281 0.66 5.42 5.01
CA TRP A 281 1.38 4.20 5.37
C TRP A 281 1.83 3.39 4.15
N GLY A 282 0.91 2.73 3.44
CA GLY A 282 1.22 1.87 2.30
C GLY A 282 1.69 2.66 1.09
N ILE A 283 2.73 2.17 0.44
CA ILE A 283 3.30 2.75 -0.78
C ILE A 283 3.42 1.66 -1.83
N ALA A 284 2.94 1.92 -3.05
CA ALA A 284 3.15 1.04 -4.19
C ALA A 284 3.34 1.83 -5.48
N GLN A 285 4.18 1.35 -6.39
CA GLN A 285 4.24 1.87 -7.75
C GLN A 285 3.27 1.12 -8.64
N ALA A 286 2.36 1.83 -9.28
CA ALA A 286 1.41 1.24 -10.22
C ALA A 286 2.13 0.78 -11.50
N PRO A 287 1.76 -0.40 -12.05
CA PRO A 287 2.28 -0.85 -13.33
C PRO A 287 1.72 -0.01 -14.50
N ALA A 288 2.30 -0.17 -15.69
CA ALA A 288 1.92 0.59 -16.88
C ALA A 288 0.50 0.30 -17.40
N ASN A 289 -0.15 -0.76 -16.90
CA ASN A 289 -1.48 -1.20 -17.29
C ASN A 289 -2.52 -1.10 -16.16
N PHE A 290 -2.37 -0.09 -15.28
CA PHE A 290 -3.31 0.20 -14.18
C PHE A 290 -4.22 1.40 -14.50
N GLY A 291 -4.67 1.51 -15.73
CA GLY A 291 -5.57 2.58 -16.16
C GLY A 291 -4.98 3.99 -16.04
N PRO A 292 -5.78 5.01 -15.69
CA PRO A 292 -5.31 6.41 -15.62
C PRO A 292 -4.22 6.68 -14.58
N MET A 293 -4.10 5.82 -13.58
CA MET A 293 -3.06 5.94 -12.55
C MET A 293 -1.86 5.01 -12.83
N SER A 294 -1.71 4.54 -14.08
CA SER A 294 -0.53 3.79 -14.53
C SER A 294 0.75 4.54 -14.22
N ASN A 295 1.76 3.83 -13.74
CA ASN A 295 3.07 4.33 -13.33
C ASN A 295 3.08 5.30 -12.14
N ALA A 296 1.92 5.68 -11.58
CA ALA A 296 1.84 6.56 -10.42
C ALA A 296 2.41 5.88 -9.15
N ILE A 297 2.86 6.70 -8.21
CA ILE A 297 3.08 6.26 -6.83
C ILE A 297 1.74 6.35 -6.10
N LEU A 298 1.29 5.23 -5.57
CA LEU A 298 0.06 5.11 -4.79
C LEU A 298 0.41 5.12 -3.31
N ILE A 299 -0.31 5.93 -2.52
CA ILE A 299 -0.10 6.07 -1.08
C ILE A 299 -1.44 5.93 -0.37
N SER A 300 -1.54 4.99 0.58
CA SER A 300 -2.71 4.82 1.44
C SER A 300 -2.70 5.81 2.59
N ASN A 301 -3.87 6.31 2.97
CA ASN A 301 -4.08 7.10 4.19
C ASN A 301 -4.78 6.22 5.24
N ASN A 302 -4.07 5.89 6.31
CA ASN A 302 -4.60 5.06 7.40
C ASN A 302 -5.45 5.89 8.38
N ILE A 303 -6.67 6.16 7.95
CA ILE A 303 -7.69 6.87 8.74
C ILE A 303 -9.05 6.22 8.50
N SER A 304 -10.03 6.57 9.32
CA SER A 304 -11.45 6.33 9.00
C SER A 304 -11.78 6.95 7.65
N ARG A 305 -12.42 6.19 6.75
CA ARG A 305 -12.64 6.55 5.35
C ARG A 305 -11.33 6.87 4.60
N GLY A 306 -10.30 6.06 4.84
CA GLY A 306 -8.99 6.17 4.20
C GLY A 306 -9.09 6.08 2.68
N ARG A 307 -8.17 6.71 1.96
CA ARG A 307 -8.12 6.73 0.50
C ARG A 307 -6.74 6.30 0.03
N ILE A 308 -6.70 5.79 -1.18
CA ILE A 308 -5.45 5.55 -1.90
C ILE A 308 -5.26 6.70 -2.88
N ASN A 309 -4.25 7.49 -2.63
CA ASN A 309 -3.91 8.70 -3.37
C ASN A 309 -2.79 8.43 -4.37
N ALA A 310 -2.96 8.88 -5.61
CA ALA A 310 -1.97 8.74 -6.66
C ALA A 310 -1.15 10.02 -6.81
N PHE A 311 0.15 9.85 -7.05
CA PHE A 311 1.11 10.94 -7.23
C PHE A 311 1.98 10.69 -8.47
N ASN A 312 2.38 11.76 -9.14
CA ASN A 312 3.35 11.69 -10.23
C ASN A 312 4.69 11.20 -9.69
N PRO A 313 5.29 10.12 -10.22
CA PRO A 313 6.49 9.50 -9.67
C PRO A 313 7.73 10.40 -9.72
N LEU A 314 7.78 11.35 -10.66
CA LEU A 314 8.92 12.25 -10.85
C LEU A 314 8.81 13.49 -9.97
N THR A 315 7.61 14.12 -9.95
CA THR A 315 7.41 15.44 -9.34
C THR A 315 6.77 15.40 -7.95
N GLY A 316 6.19 14.27 -7.52
CA GLY A 316 5.40 14.19 -6.30
C GLY A 316 4.05 14.93 -6.38
N GLN A 317 3.66 15.44 -7.56
CA GLN A 317 2.39 16.12 -7.74
C GLN A 317 1.22 15.16 -7.50
N PHE A 318 0.26 15.57 -6.69
CA PHE A 318 -0.99 14.82 -6.46
C PHE A 318 -1.83 14.75 -7.75
N LEU A 319 -2.20 13.54 -8.15
CA LEU A 319 -3.00 13.25 -9.35
C LEU A 319 -4.50 13.02 -9.01
N GLY A 320 -4.80 12.68 -7.77
CA GLY A 320 -6.15 12.37 -7.31
C GLY A 320 -6.21 11.03 -6.57
N PRO A 321 -7.33 10.74 -5.86
CA PRO A 321 -7.57 9.43 -5.28
C PRO A 321 -8.05 8.44 -6.35
N LEU A 322 -7.90 7.13 -6.11
CA LEU A 322 -8.59 6.10 -6.90
C LEU A 322 -10.10 6.31 -6.79
N ARG A 323 -10.82 6.22 -7.93
CA ARG A 323 -12.25 6.49 -8.01
C ARG A 323 -13.01 5.31 -8.61
N ASP A 324 -14.21 5.07 -8.08
CA ASP A 324 -15.14 4.07 -8.60
C ASP A 324 -15.82 4.52 -9.91
N ALA A 325 -16.69 3.66 -10.45
CA ALA A 325 -17.45 3.91 -11.68
C ALA A 325 -18.39 5.14 -11.58
N SER A 326 -18.77 5.56 -10.39
CA SER A 326 -19.59 6.77 -10.17
C SER A 326 -18.74 8.04 -10.05
N GLY A 327 -17.42 7.93 -10.15
CA GLY A 327 -16.47 9.01 -9.97
C GLY A 327 -16.22 9.39 -8.51
N LYS A 328 -16.73 8.61 -7.54
CA LYS A 328 -16.47 8.83 -6.11
C LYS A 328 -15.13 8.22 -5.71
N PRO A 329 -14.39 8.85 -4.80
CA PRO A 329 -13.21 8.22 -4.20
C PRO A 329 -13.56 6.88 -3.57
N ILE A 330 -12.74 5.86 -3.83
CA ILE A 330 -12.79 4.60 -3.09
C ILE A 330 -12.30 4.87 -1.67
N GLU A 331 -13.15 4.58 -0.69
CA GLU A 331 -12.84 4.77 0.73
C GLU A 331 -12.74 3.41 1.41
N ILE A 332 -11.68 3.21 2.21
CA ILE A 332 -11.38 1.99 2.95
C ILE A 332 -11.01 2.41 4.36
N ASP A 333 -11.81 2.02 5.34
CA ASP A 333 -11.57 2.34 6.75
C ASP A 333 -10.28 1.67 7.24
N GLY A 334 -9.34 2.47 7.74
CA GLY A 334 -8.07 1.98 8.28
C GLY A 334 -7.18 1.27 7.25
N VAL A 335 -7.15 1.72 5.98
CA VAL A 335 -6.31 1.08 4.94
C VAL A 335 -4.83 1.17 5.29
N TRP A 336 -4.14 0.00 5.25
CA TRP A 336 -2.73 -0.16 5.54
C TRP A 336 -1.90 -0.41 4.29
N ALA A 337 -1.51 -1.65 4.05
CA ALA A 337 -0.59 -2.04 3.00
C ALA A 337 -1.21 -1.95 1.60
N LEU A 338 -0.32 -1.77 0.62
CA LEU A 338 -0.61 -1.81 -0.81
C LEU A 338 0.45 -2.67 -1.50
N GLN A 339 0.00 -3.68 -2.26
CA GLN A 339 0.89 -4.48 -3.10
C GLN A 339 0.18 -4.93 -4.37
N PHE A 340 0.87 -4.82 -5.50
CA PHE A 340 0.40 -5.43 -6.74
C PHE A 340 0.66 -6.94 -6.74
N GLY A 341 -0.21 -7.71 -7.39
CA GLY A 341 0.02 -9.12 -7.67
C GLY A 341 1.33 -9.34 -8.44
N GLN A 342 1.88 -10.54 -8.36
CA GLN A 342 3.19 -10.86 -8.94
C GLN A 342 3.11 -11.53 -10.34
N GLY A 343 1.90 -11.60 -10.95
CA GLY A 343 1.75 -12.02 -12.34
C GLY A 343 1.31 -13.45 -12.55
N GLY A 344 0.80 -14.08 -11.54
CA GLY A 344 0.26 -15.43 -11.69
C GLY A 344 0.43 -16.28 -10.43
N GLY A 345 0.08 -17.55 -10.54
CA GLY A 345 0.07 -18.43 -9.39
C GLY A 345 -0.96 -17.97 -8.34
N PRO A 346 -0.66 -18.13 -7.05
CA PRO A 346 -1.65 -17.89 -6.01
C PRO A 346 -1.87 -16.40 -5.69
N ASN A 347 -1.11 -15.45 -6.23
CA ASN A 347 -1.12 -14.05 -5.77
C ASN A 347 -1.67 -13.02 -6.77
N GLY A 348 -2.35 -13.45 -7.84
CA GLY A 348 -3.06 -12.58 -8.76
C GLY A 348 -2.19 -11.89 -9.82
N LEU A 349 -2.83 -11.07 -10.67
CA LEU A 349 -2.20 -10.42 -11.82
C LEU A 349 -1.43 -9.16 -11.40
N THR A 350 -0.42 -8.77 -12.18
CA THR A 350 0.43 -7.60 -11.92
C THR A 350 -0.31 -6.26 -11.95
N ASN A 351 -1.53 -6.21 -12.48
CA ASN A 351 -2.38 -5.02 -12.52
C ASN A 351 -3.54 -5.07 -11.50
N GLN A 352 -3.49 -5.98 -10.56
CA GLN A 352 -4.41 -6.05 -9.42
C GLN A 352 -3.72 -5.49 -8.18
N LEU A 353 -4.28 -4.43 -7.60
CA LEU A 353 -3.77 -3.81 -6.39
C LEU A 353 -4.46 -4.44 -5.17
N PHE A 354 -3.71 -5.20 -4.40
CA PHE A 354 -4.19 -5.78 -3.14
C PHE A 354 -3.93 -4.82 -1.99
N PHE A 355 -4.79 -4.86 -0.99
CA PHE A 355 -4.69 -4.02 0.20
C PHE A 355 -5.10 -4.79 1.46
N THR A 356 -4.57 -4.34 2.59
CA THR A 356 -5.02 -4.71 3.93
C THR A 356 -5.63 -3.51 4.64
N ALA A 357 -6.48 -3.77 5.63
CA ALA A 357 -7.07 -2.70 6.43
C ALA A 357 -7.46 -3.17 7.84
N GLY A 358 -7.53 -2.21 8.76
CA GLY A 358 -8.03 -2.37 10.13
C GLY A 358 -9.30 -1.55 10.37
N PRO A 359 -10.47 -1.93 9.81
CA PRO A 359 -11.70 -1.16 10.00
C PRO A 359 -12.18 -1.16 11.44
N ASN A 360 -13.12 -0.24 11.73
CA ASN A 360 -13.71 -0.08 13.05
C ASN A 360 -12.65 0.20 14.14
N ASN A 361 -11.80 1.20 13.89
CA ASN A 361 -10.70 1.58 14.78
C ASN A 361 -9.80 0.38 15.14
N TYR A 362 -9.42 -0.40 14.12
CA TYR A 362 -8.52 -1.56 14.18
C TYR A 362 -9.08 -2.80 14.91
N ALA A 363 -10.37 -2.79 15.31
CA ALA A 363 -11.01 -3.94 15.93
C ALA A 363 -11.32 -5.07 14.93
N ASN A 364 -11.29 -4.78 13.65
CA ASN A 364 -11.58 -5.75 12.59
C ASN A 364 -10.44 -5.78 11.55
N GLY A 365 -10.50 -6.76 10.67
CA GLY A 365 -9.53 -6.91 9.59
C GLY A 365 -10.20 -7.07 8.22
N LEU A 366 -9.49 -6.63 7.19
CA LEU A 366 -9.91 -6.72 5.81
C LEU A 366 -8.71 -6.94 4.89
N PHE A 367 -8.84 -7.90 3.98
CA PHE A 367 -7.98 -8.09 2.82
C PHE A 367 -8.83 -7.97 1.55
N GLY A 368 -8.39 -7.17 0.59
CA GLY A 368 -9.15 -6.93 -0.61
C GLY A 368 -8.30 -6.59 -1.82
N VAL A 369 -8.96 -6.39 -2.96
CA VAL A 369 -8.33 -6.07 -4.24
C VAL A 369 -9.02 -4.89 -4.93
N ILE A 370 -8.24 -4.08 -5.61
CA ILE A 370 -8.70 -3.03 -6.52
C ILE A 370 -8.22 -3.35 -7.92
N THR A 371 -9.17 -3.40 -8.86
CA THR A 371 -8.92 -3.66 -10.29
C THR A 371 -9.36 -2.48 -11.13
N PHE A 372 -8.78 -2.33 -12.32
CA PHE A 372 -9.20 -1.35 -13.31
C PHE A 372 -9.90 -2.04 -14.47
N GLY A 373 -11.08 -1.54 -14.86
CA GLY A 373 -11.75 -1.93 -16.12
C GLY A 373 -12.34 -3.35 -16.16
N GLN A 374 -12.68 -3.95 -15.02
CA GLN A 374 -13.40 -5.24 -14.94
C GLN A 374 -14.84 -5.07 -14.47
#